data_66c93f20a4d9db089b6ba7487c222bcf
#
_entry.id   66c93f20a4d9db089b6ba7487c222bcf
#
_cell.length_a   1.000
_cell.length_b   1.000
_cell.length_c   1.000
_cell.angle_alpha   90.00
_cell.angle_beta   90.00
_cell.angle_gamma   90.00
#
_symmetry.space_group_name_H-M   'P 1'
#
loop_
_entity.id
_entity.type
_entity.pdbx_description
1 polymer ?
#
loop_
_entity_poly.entity_id
_entity_poly.type
_entity_poly.pdbx_seq_one_letter_code
_entity_poly.pdbx_strand_id
1 'polypeptide(L)'
;MIDTSNKEIRSHYDFIVVGAGAAGSVLAAELSASGAQVLVVESGGPDDAPTIANPSIWFYNVGGPLDYHLPIKPSPRLNNRTFNMALGHVLGGGTSINAMVWMRGMQRDYDGWAKNGAKGWTFADVLPVFKSQEDWEGGANTWRGVGGPIRIRRPKDPHPTAPAFIDAAREMGMPILDDVNGPMLPGAGYINMNIAPDGTRVSAVSAFLRPALSRPNLTLLLNTKVVKLNFKGTRCVAVKLMKDDAVKDITADKEVILAAVPSITASF
;
A
#
# COMPACT_ATOMS: atom_id res chain seq x y z
N MET A 1 3.24 2.40 21.22
CA MET A 1 2.82 3.54 20.36
C MET A 1 3.84 3.68 19.24
N ILE A 2 3.37 3.74 18.00
CA ILE A 2 4.23 3.75 16.80
C ILE A 2 4.60 5.18 16.40
N ASP A 3 3.93 6.17 16.98
CA ASP A 3 4.21 7.57 16.72
C ASP A 3 5.61 7.94 17.27
N THR A 4 6.49 8.40 16.39
CA THR A 4 7.81 8.88 16.78
C THR A 4 7.80 10.39 17.07
N SER A 5 6.64 10.99 17.30
CA SER A 5 6.49 12.42 17.64
C SER A 5 7.24 12.83 18.92
N ASN A 6 7.64 11.85 19.75
CA ASN A 6 8.54 12.07 20.89
C ASN A 6 10.01 12.28 20.45
N LYS A 7 10.37 12.00 19.19
CA LYS A 7 11.66 12.41 18.64
C LYS A 7 11.59 13.91 18.31
N GLU A 8 12.63 14.63 18.60
CA GLU A 8 12.74 16.03 18.20
C GLU A 8 12.58 16.16 16.69
N ILE A 9 11.56 16.89 16.25
CA ILE A 9 11.29 17.14 14.84
C ILE A 9 12.32 18.15 14.34
N ARG A 10 13.23 17.70 13.48
CA ARG A 10 14.26 18.52 12.85
C ARG A 10 13.64 19.55 11.92
N SER A 11 14.38 20.62 11.65
CA SER A 11 13.99 21.62 10.64
C SER A 11 14.27 21.18 9.20
N HIS A 12 15.12 20.16 9.00
CA HIS A 12 15.51 19.62 7.69
C HIS A 12 15.71 18.12 7.74
N TYR A 13 15.44 17.46 6.60
CA TYR A 13 15.65 16.04 6.33
C TYR A 13 16.21 15.87 4.91
N ASP A 14 16.90 14.77 4.64
CA ASP A 14 17.29 14.42 3.26
C ASP A 14 16.05 14.23 2.39
N PHE A 15 15.12 13.42 2.88
CA PHE A 15 13.88 13.11 2.17
C PHE A 15 12.66 13.36 3.06
N ILE A 16 11.60 13.89 2.45
CA ILE A 16 10.28 14.00 3.07
C ILE A 16 9.29 13.17 2.25
N VAL A 17 8.73 12.12 2.84
CA VAL A 17 7.73 11.25 2.23
C VAL A 17 6.34 11.68 2.71
N VAL A 18 5.51 12.14 1.80
CA VAL A 18 4.14 12.60 2.08
C VAL A 18 3.17 11.46 1.83
N GLY A 19 2.61 10.93 2.91
CA GLY A 19 1.74 9.75 2.94
C GLY A 19 2.49 8.48 3.34
N ALA A 20 1.97 7.77 4.34
CA ALA A 20 2.48 6.48 4.81
C ALA A 20 1.60 5.30 4.33
N GLY A 21 1.06 5.39 3.13
CA GLY A 21 0.35 4.30 2.46
C GLY A 21 1.29 3.20 1.93
N ALA A 22 0.84 2.42 0.94
CA ALA A 22 1.60 1.32 0.35
C ALA A 22 2.99 1.76 -0.12
N ALA A 23 3.05 2.78 -0.98
CA ALA A 23 4.31 3.28 -1.55
C ALA A 23 5.18 3.98 -0.50
N GLY A 24 4.59 4.89 0.30
CA GLY A 24 5.34 5.66 1.28
C GLY A 24 5.98 4.80 2.38
N SER A 25 5.32 3.74 2.80
CA SER A 25 5.88 2.79 3.79
C SER A 25 7.13 2.07 3.26
N VAL A 26 7.11 1.64 2.00
CA VAL A 26 8.27 1.00 1.35
C VAL A 26 9.40 2.00 1.16
N LEU A 27 9.11 3.18 0.58
CA LEU A 27 10.09 4.23 0.34
C LEU A 27 10.78 4.69 1.63
N ALA A 28 10.01 4.88 2.70
CA ALA A 28 10.56 5.27 4.00
C ALA A 28 11.52 4.21 4.56
N ALA A 29 11.16 2.93 4.44
CA ALA A 29 11.99 1.83 4.88
C ALA A 29 13.30 1.76 4.08
N GLU A 30 13.22 1.82 2.75
CA GLU A 30 14.39 1.73 1.87
C GLU A 30 15.31 2.94 1.99
N LEU A 31 14.76 4.15 1.94
CA LEU A 31 15.55 5.39 2.07
C LEU A 31 16.25 5.48 3.43
N SER A 32 15.58 5.11 4.51
CA SER A 32 16.21 5.10 5.84
C SER A 32 17.29 4.02 5.99
N ALA A 33 17.19 2.91 5.25
CA ALA A 33 18.23 1.87 5.23
C ALA A 33 19.55 2.38 4.61
N SER A 34 19.49 3.35 3.70
CA SER A 34 20.69 3.97 3.12
C SER A 34 21.42 4.93 4.08
N GLY A 35 20.91 5.15 5.29
CA GLY A 35 21.43 6.11 6.26
C GLY A 35 20.89 7.54 6.11
N ALA A 36 20.04 7.81 5.10
CA ALA A 36 19.45 9.12 4.89
C ALA A 36 18.50 9.52 6.04
N GLN A 37 18.44 10.81 6.36
CA GLN A 37 17.46 11.37 7.30
C GLN A 37 16.10 11.44 6.60
N VAL A 38 15.13 10.68 7.06
CA VAL A 38 13.80 10.55 6.42
C VAL A 38 12.70 11.01 7.37
N LEU A 39 11.85 11.90 6.88
CA LEU A 39 10.58 12.27 7.50
C LEU A 39 9.43 11.64 6.73
N VAL A 40 8.54 10.94 7.41
CA VAL A 40 7.25 10.48 6.87
C VAL A 40 6.14 11.26 7.51
N VAL A 41 5.23 11.80 6.71
CA VAL A 41 4.09 12.58 7.18
C VAL A 41 2.80 11.87 6.76
N GLU A 42 1.99 11.46 7.72
CA GLU A 42 0.70 10.82 7.51
C GLU A 42 -0.42 11.64 8.17
N SER A 43 -1.47 11.90 7.39
CA SER A 43 -2.63 12.67 7.87
C SER A 43 -3.56 11.86 8.76
N GLY A 44 -3.57 10.54 8.59
CA GLY A 44 -4.33 9.61 9.41
C GLY A 44 -3.66 9.29 10.74
N GLY A 45 -4.43 8.64 11.60
CA GLY A 45 -3.99 8.13 12.90
C GLY A 45 -3.25 6.78 12.82
N PRO A 46 -2.97 6.15 13.97
CA PRO A 46 -2.30 4.85 14.04
C PRO A 46 -3.15 3.71 13.48
N ASP A 47 -2.49 2.60 13.09
CA ASP A 47 -3.10 1.39 12.53
C ASP A 47 -3.42 0.32 13.60
N ASP A 48 -3.86 0.73 14.77
CA ASP A 48 -4.08 -0.13 15.95
C ASP A 48 -5.55 -0.56 16.15
N ALA A 49 -6.44 -0.14 15.25
CA ALA A 49 -7.85 -0.55 15.33
C ALA A 49 -8.01 -2.06 15.12
N PRO A 50 -8.85 -2.75 15.94
CA PRO A 50 -9.10 -4.19 15.79
C PRO A 50 -9.59 -4.61 14.40
N THR A 51 -10.32 -3.74 13.71
CA THR A 51 -10.81 -3.96 12.34
C THR A 51 -9.70 -3.98 11.29
N ILE A 52 -8.52 -3.44 11.61
CA ILE A 52 -7.33 -3.52 10.76
C ILE A 52 -6.65 -4.88 10.95
N ALA A 53 -6.40 -5.26 12.20
CA ALA A 53 -5.65 -6.47 12.54
C ALA A 53 -6.41 -7.76 12.20
N ASN A 54 -7.74 -7.77 12.41
CA ASN A 54 -8.59 -8.94 12.19
C ASN A 54 -9.14 -8.99 10.76
N PRO A 55 -8.68 -9.94 9.92
CA PRO A 55 -9.15 -10.11 8.55
C PRO A 55 -10.65 -10.35 8.41
N SER A 56 -11.29 -11.01 9.38
CA SER A 56 -12.70 -11.41 9.29
C SER A 56 -13.67 -10.23 9.30
N ILE A 57 -13.22 -9.06 9.75
CA ILE A 57 -14.05 -7.85 9.90
C ILE A 57 -13.52 -6.65 9.11
N TRP A 58 -12.67 -6.91 8.11
CA TRP A 58 -12.04 -5.86 7.28
C TRP A 58 -13.06 -4.90 6.64
N PHE A 59 -14.25 -5.39 6.31
CA PHE A 59 -15.28 -4.62 5.60
C PHE A 59 -15.85 -3.47 6.44
N TYR A 60 -15.72 -3.49 7.78
CA TYR A 60 -16.08 -2.36 8.63
C TYR A 60 -15.18 -1.14 8.47
N ASN A 61 -14.00 -1.30 7.85
CA ASN A 61 -13.11 -0.17 7.57
C ASN A 61 -13.60 0.65 6.37
N VAL A 62 -14.32 0.02 5.42
CA VAL A 62 -14.86 0.70 4.23
C VAL A 62 -16.09 1.50 4.61
N GLY A 63 -16.03 2.81 4.39
CA GLY A 63 -17.07 3.74 4.85
C GLY A 63 -17.12 3.93 6.39
N GLY A 64 -16.12 3.41 7.12
CA GLY A 64 -15.94 3.58 8.56
C GLY A 64 -15.03 4.77 8.92
N PRO A 65 -14.70 4.93 10.23
CA PRO A 65 -13.89 6.06 10.69
C PRO A 65 -12.47 6.13 10.11
N LEU A 66 -11.98 5.05 9.52
CA LEU A 66 -10.66 4.95 8.89
C LEU A 66 -10.67 5.25 7.38
N ASP A 67 -11.79 5.73 6.86
CA ASP A 67 -11.97 6.05 5.45
C ASP A 67 -12.04 7.57 5.24
N TYR A 68 -11.42 8.08 4.17
CA TYR A 68 -11.52 9.49 3.78
C TYR A 68 -12.91 9.94 3.34
N HIS A 69 -13.81 9.00 3.00
CA HIS A 69 -15.14 9.27 2.47
C HIS A 69 -15.14 10.22 1.25
N LEU A 70 -14.17 10.09 0.35
CA LEU A 70 -14.06 11.00 -0.80
C LEU A 70 -15.21 10.78 -1.79
N PRO A 71 -16.09 11.78 -2.01
CA PRO A 71 -17.19 11.63 -2.95
C PRO A 71 -16.67 11.64 -4.38
N ILE A 72 -17.16 10.73 -5.21
CA ILE A 72 -16.92 10.72 -6.65
C ILE A 72 -17.93 11.66 -7.32
N LYS A 73 -17.46 12.46 -8.30
CA LYS A 73 -18.33 13.33 -9.07
C LYS A 73 -19.38 12.51 -9.83
N PRO A 74 -20.65 12.98 -9.89
CA PRO A 74 -21.68 12.36 -10.71
C PRO A 74 -21.23 12.22 -12.17
N SER A 75 -21.55 11.09 -12.78
CA SER A 75 -21.28 10.86 -14.20
C SER A 75 -22.58 10.52 -14.93
N PRO A 76 -22.92 11.18 -16.04
CA PRO A 76 -24.09 10.82 -16.87
C PRO A 76 -24.06 9.36 -17.33
N ARG A 77 -22.86 8.80 -17.56
CA ARG A 77 -22.68 7.38 -17.93
C ARG A 77 -23.02 6.40 -16.81
N LEU A 78 -23.16 6.88 -15.58
CA LEU A 78 -23.55 6.11 -14.40
C LEU A 78 -24.91 6.56 -13.85
N ASN A 79 -25.78 7.10 -14.69
CA ASN A 79 -27.09 7.66 -14.31
C ASN A 79 -26.98 8.72 -13.20
N ASN A 80 -25.93 9.52 -13.23
CA ASN A 80 -25.60 10.54 -12.22
C ASN A 80 -25.49 10.00 -10.77
N ARG A 81 -25.23 8.70 -10.61
CA ARG A 81 -24.98 8.13 -9.28
C ARG A 81 -23.67 8.67 -8.72
N THR A 82 -23.69 8.91 -7.41
CA THR A 82 -22.53 9.24 -6.60
C THR A 82 -22.25 8.10 -5.63
N PHE A 83 -20.99 7.89 -5.31
CA PHE A 83 -20.55 6.99 -4.24
C PHE A 83 -19.23 7.51 -3.66
N ASN A 84 -18.89 7.07 -2.47
CA ASN A 84 -17.60 7.40 -1.88
C ASN A 84 -16.54 6.42 -2.36
N MET A 85 -15.38 6.94 -2.77
CA MET A 85 -14.20 6.11 -3.01
C MET A 85 -13.59 5.73 -1.66
N ALA A 86 -13.50 4.42 -1.40
CA ALA A 86 -12.87 3.91 -0.19
C ALA A 86 -11.36 4.14 -0.24
N LEU A 87 -10.87 5.01 0.62
CA LEU A 87 -9.45 5.37 0.74
C LEU A 87 -9.06 5.43 2.20
N GLY A 88 -8.07 4.63 2.61
CA GLY A 88 -7.64 4.60 4.01
C GLY A 88 -7.06 5.94 4.48
N HIS A 89 -7.67 6.49 5.54
CA HIS A 89 -7.19 7.66 6.29
C HIS A 89 -6.57 7.19 7.62
N VAL A 90 -5.49 6.46 7.49
CA VAL A 90 -4.83 5.77 8.59
C VAL A 90 -3.42 5.39 8.16
N LEU A 91 -2.53 5.19 9.10
CA LEU A 91 -1.20 4.64 8.85
C LEU A 91 -1.30 3.33 8.02
N GLY A 92 -0.59 3.27 6.89
CA GLY A 92 -0.68 2.19 5.92
C GLY A 92 -1.71 2.41 4.80
N GLY A 93 -2.55 3.45 4.93
CA GLY A 93 -3.53 3.82 3.90
C GLY A 93 -4.40 2.65 3.48
N GLY A 94 -4.55 2.44 2.17
CA GLY A 94 -5.33 1.34 1.61
C GLY A 94 -4.87 -0.06 2.03
N THR A 95 -3.58 -0.25 2.37
CA THR A 95 -3.09 -1.57 2.82
C THR A 95 -3.58 -1.94 4.23
N SER A 96 -3.99 -0.96 5.01
CA SER A 96 -4.58 -1.18 6.34
C SER A 96 -6.08 -1.47 6.30
N ILE A 97 -6.78 -1.12 5.20
CA ILE A 97 -8.25 -1.28 5.12
C ILE A 97 -8.74 -2.21 4.01
N ASN A 98 -7.88 -2.67 3.09
CA ASN A 98 -8.26 -3.53 1.97
C ASN A 98 -8.68 -4.95 2.41
N ALA A 99 -9.18 -5.74 1.45
CA ALA A 99 -9.60 -7.13 1.64
C ALA A 99 -8.43 -8.14 1.61
N MET A 100 -7.19 -7.70 1.70
CA MET A 100 -5.97 -8.52 1.72
C MET A 100 -5.79 -9.47 0.53
N VAL A 101 -6.43 -9.20 -0.58
CA VAL A 101 -6.23 -9.98 -1.81
C VAL A 101 -4.84 -9.69 -2.39
N TRP A 102 -4.03 -10.74 -2.54
CA TRP A 102 -2.74 -10.68 -3.18
C TRP A 102 -2.81 -11.27 -4.58
N MET A 103 -2.85 -10.40 -5.58
CA MET A 103 -2.98 -10.78 -6.98
C MET A 103 -2.13 -9.86 -7.84
N ARG A 104 -1.43 -10.44 -8.82
CA ARG A 104 -0.63 -9.70 -9.80
C ARG A 104 -1.42 -9.51 -11.10
N GLY A 105 -1.03 -8.53 -11.90
CA GLY A 105 -1.45 -8.42 -13.29
C GLY A 105 -0.88 -9.55 -14.16
N MET A 106 -1.49 -9.84 -15.28
CA MET A 106 -0.96 -10.81 -16.25
C MET A 106 0.28 -10.26 -16.96
N GLN A 107 1.11 -11.14 -17.51
CA GLN A 107 2.28 -10.74 -18.29
C GLN A 107 1.93 -9.71 -19.38
N ARG A 108 0.84 -9.94 -20.11
CA ARG A 108 0.37 -9.03 -21.18
C ARG A 108 0.07 -7.60 -20.69
N ASP A 109 -0.29 -7.44 -19.42
CA ASP A 109 -0.65 -6.15 -18.86
C ASP A 109 0.62 -5.29 -18.71
N TYR A 110 1.69 -5.85 -18.12
CA TYR A 110 2.98 -5.16 -17.98
C TYR A 110 3.69 -4.96 -19.30
N ASP A 111 3.71 -5.99 -20.16
CA ASP A 111 4.29 -5.89 -21.50
C ASP A 111 3.54 -4.83 -22.34
N GLY A 112 2.22 -4.72 -22.13
CA GLY A 112 1.40 -3.66 -22.69
C GLY A 112 1.80 -2.26 -22.20
N TRP A 113 2.13 -2.10 -20.92
CA TRP A 113 2.65 -0.83 -20.39
C TRP A 113 3.98 -0.46 -21.03
N ALA A 114 4.91 -1.39 -21.10
CA ALA A 114 6.21 -1.18 -21.74
C ALA A 114 6.06 -0.78 -23.22
N LYS A 115 5.17 -1.48 -23.96
CA LYS A 115 4.85 -1.15 -25.34
C LYS A 115 4.27 0.27 -25.52
N ASN A 116 3.53 0.76 -24.52
CA ASN A 116 2.96 2.10 -24.51
C ASN A 116 3.90 3.16 -23.90
N GLY A 117 5.19 2.86 -23.75
CA GLY A 117 6.23 3.82 -23.37
C GLY A 117 6.76 3.71 -21.95
N ALA A 118 6.21 2.85 -21.09
CA ALA A 118 6.73 2.59 -19.76
C ALA A 118 7.95 1.65 -19.82
N LYS A 119 9.10 2.16 -20.26
CA LYS A 119 10.35 1.38 -20.33
C LYS A 119 10.75 0.85 -18.97
N GLY A 120 11.23 -0.42 -18.90
CA GLY A 120 11.58 -1.09 -17.65
C GLY A 120 10.36 -1.64 -16.87
N TRP A 121 9.19 -1.70 -17.51
CA TRP A 121 7.96 -2.22 -16.91
C TRP A 121 7.41 -3.46 -17.65
N THR A 122 8.27 -4.23 -18.34
CA THR A 122 7.86 -5.55 -18.83
C THR A 122 7.63 -6.49 -17.65
N PHE A 123 6.88 -7.56 -17.88
CA PHE A 123 6.68 -8.57 -16.83
C PHE A 123 8.03 -9.16 -16.35
N ALA A 124 8.99 -9.32 -17.25
CA ALA A 124 10.34 -9.79 -16.92
C ALA A 124 11.09 -8.81 -16.00
N ASP A 125 10.86 -7.49 -16.16
CA ASP A 125 11.47 -6.47 -15.30
C ASP A 125 10.84 -6.44 -13.90
N VAL A 126 9.52 -6.59 -13.78
CA VAL A 126 8.82 -6.47 -12.49
C VAL A 126 8.75 -7.77 -11.69
N LEU A 127 8.84 -8.94 -12.33
CA LEU A 127 8.76 -10.25 -11.67
C LEU A 127 9.82 -10.43 -10.56
N PRO A 128 11.10 -10.07 -10.74
CA PRO A 128 12.09 -10.14 -9.67
C PRO A 128 11.71 -9.31 -8.45
N VAL A 129 11.12 -8.11 -8.66
CA VAL A 129 10.65 -7.25 -7.58
C VAL A 129 9.49 -7.90 -6.83
N PHE A 130 8.48 -8.45 -7.53
CA PHE A 130 7.39 -9.19 -6.90
C PHE A 130 7.90 -10.35 -6.04
N LYS A 131 8.86 -11.12 -6.57
CA LYS A 131 9.45 -12.25 -5.85
C LYS A 131 10.22 -11.83 -4.60
N SER A 132 10.96 -10.72 -4.66
CA SER A 132 11.73 -10.22 -3.53
C SER A 132 10.86 -9.68 -2.39
N GLN A 133 9.63 -9.25 -2.69
CA GLN A 133 8.72 -8.69 -1.69
C GLN A 133 7.89 -9.74 -0.97
N GLU A 134 7.71 -10.93 -1.54
CA GLU A 134 6.81 -11.94 -0.97
C GLU A 134 7.54 -13.07 -0.25
N ASP A 135 6.83 -13.63 0.72
CA ASP A 135 7.18 -14.89 1.35
C ASP A 135 5.98 -15.85 1.19
N TRP A 136 6.03 -16.58 0.07
CA TRP A 136 4.96 -17.48 -0.34
C TRP A 136 4.99 -18.81 0.41
N GLU A 137 3.89 -19.22 1.02
CA GLU A 137 3.81 -20.48 1.79
C GLU A 137 4.05 -21.73 0.98
N GLY A 138 3.80 -21.69 -0.33
CA GLY A 138 4.00 -22.82 -1.27
C GLY A 138 5.43 -23.00 -1.74
N GLY A 139 6.39 -22.22 -1.23
CA GLY A 139 7.80 -22.30 -1.60
C GLY A 139 8.16 -21.50 -2.85
N ALA A 140 9.48 -21.32 -3.04
CA ALA A 140 10.01 -20.60 -4.20
C ALA A 140 9.86 -21.41 -5.48
N ASN A 141 9.54 -20.73 -6.58
CA ASN A 141 9.52 -21.31 -7.92
C ASN A 141 9.80 -20.23 -8.98
N THR A 142 9.56 -20.53 -10.26
CA THR A 142 9.76 -19.56 -11.35
C THR A 142 8.99 -18.27 -11.13
N TRP A 143 7.79 -18.34 -10.57
CA TRP A 143 6.85 -17.22 -10.44
C TRP A 143 6.82 -16.62 -9.04
N ARG A 144 7.18 -17.39 -8.00
CA ARG A 144 6.98 -17.03 -6.60
C ARG A 144 8.30 -16.91 -5.85
N GLY A 145 8.33 -16.00 -4.88
CA GLY A 145 9.45 -15.79 -3.98
C GLY A 145 9.18 -16.23 -2.55
N VAL A 146 10.24 -16.40 -1.77
CA VAL A 146 10.20 -16.66 -0.33
C VAL A 146 11.18 -15.76 0.39
N GLY A 147 10.96 -15.56 1.70
CA GLY A 147 11.84 -14.75 2.54
C GLY A 147 11.63 -13.24 2.40
N GLY A 148 10.70 -12.79 1.56
CA GLY A 148 10.31 -11.38 1.50
C GLY A 148 9.47 -10.95 2.69
N PRO A 149 9.27 -9.63 2.88
CA PRO A 149 8.59 -9.09 4.06
C PRO A 149 7.08 -9.34 4.08
N ILE A 150 6.45 -9.64 2.94
CA ILE A 150 5.00 -9.84 2.86
C ILE A 150 4.68 -11.33 2.85
N ARG A 151 4.12 -11.82 3.96
CA ARG A 151 3.61 -13.19 4.07
C ARG A 151 2.39 -13.38 3.21
N ILE A 152 2.44 -14.37 2.29
CA ILE A 152 1.36 -14.70 1.37
C ILE A 152 0.97 -16.17 1.55
N ARG A 153 -0.34 -16.41 1.62
CA ARG A 153 -0.88 -17.77 1.77
C ARG A 153 -2.18 -17.98 0.98
N ARG A 154 -2.57 -19.23 0.85
CA ARG A 154 -3.91 -19.63 0.42
C ARG A 154 -4.94 -19.42 1.56
N PRO A 155 -6.23 -19.28 1.26
CA PRO A 155 -7.28 -19.32 2.27
C PRO A 155 -7.20 -20.66 3.04
N LYS A 156 -7.13 -20.61 4.38
CA LYS A 156 -7.08 -21.84 5.18
C LYS A 156 -8.43 -22.53 5.32
N ASP A 157 -9.47 -21.74 5.43
CA ASP A 157 -10.84 -22.20 5.72
C ASP A 157 -11.81 -21.45 4.81
N PRO A 158 -11.82 -21.77 3.50
CA PRO A 158 -12.70 -21.10 2.55
C PRO A 158 -14.16 -21.47 2.84
N HIS A 159 -15.06 -20.49 2.73
CA HIS A 159 -16.50 -20.73 2.84
C HIS A 159 -16.91 -21.83 1.86
N PRO A 160 -17.87 -22.73 2.21
CA PRO A 160 -18.27 -23.87 1.38
C PRO A 160 -18.72 -23.52 -0.05
N THR A 161 -19.16 -22.28 -0.30
CA THR A 161 -19.47 -21.81 -1.66
C THR A 161 -18.25 -21.65 -2.54
N ALA A 162 -17.04 -21.46 -1.97
CA ALA A 162 -15.83 -21.24 -2.77
C ALA A 162 -15.38 -22.53 -3.51
N PRO A 163 -15.27 -23.71 -2.88
CA PRO A 163 -15.02 -24.95 -3.61
C PRO A 163 -16.14 -25.25 -4.62
N ALA A 164 -17.42 -25.04 -4.27
CA ALA A 164 -18.52 -25.24 -5.21
C ALA A 164 -18.39 -24.33 -6.46
N PHE A 165 -17.92 -23.10 -6.31
CA PHE A 165 -17.65 -22.22 -7.44
C PHE A 165 -16.51 -22.77 -8.33
N ILE A 166 -15.44 -23.30 -7.73
CA ILE A 166 -14.32 -23.91 -8.47
C ILE A 166 -14.81 -25.18 -9.21
N ASP A 167 -15.66 -25.99 -8.59
CA ASP A 167 -16.23 -27.17 -9.22
C ASP A 167 -17.12 -26.81 -10.41
N ALA A 168 -17.97 -25.82 -10.28
CA ALA A 168 -18.78 -25.29 -11.38
C ALA A 168 -17.90 -24.77 -12.54
N ALA A 169 -16.80 -24.08 -12.25
CA ALA A 169 -15.87 -23.64 -13.28
C ALA A 169 -15.23 -24.82 -14.01
N ARG A 170 -14.88 -25.91 -13.29
CA ARG A 170 -14.37 -27.15 -13.87
C ARG A 170 -15.39 -27.82 -14.78
N GLU A 171 -16.65 -27.91 -14.36
CA GLU A 171 -17.73 -28.46 -15.18
C GLU A 171 -17.97 -27.65 -16.47
N MET A 172 -17.73 -26.35 -16.42
CA MET A 172 -17.78 -25.46 -17.60
C MET A 172 -16.53 -25.58 -18.51
N GLY A 173 -15.59 -26.44 -18.19
CA GLY A 173 -14.34 -26.62 -18.96
C GLY A 173 -13.31 -25.51 -18.74
N MET A 174 -13.42 -24.70 -17.70
CA MET A 174 -12.41 -23.68 -17.37
C MET A 174 -11.16 -24.34 -16.76
N PRO A 175 -9.94 -23.87 -17.09
CA PRO A 175 -8.74 -24.29 -16.39
C PRO A 175 -8.84 -23.97 -14.89
N ILE A 176 -8.46 -24.93 -14.06
CA ILE A 176 -8.36 -24.72 -12.61
C ILE A 176 -6.90 -24.48 -12.26
N LEU A 177 -6.66 -23.36 -11.55
CA LEU A 177 -5.33 -22.87 -11.22
C LEU A 177 -5.01 -23.20 -9.75
N ASP A 178 -3.91 -23.88 -9.51
CA ASP A 178 -3.38 -24.13 -8.17
C ASP A 178 -2.87 -22.85 -7.52
N ASP A 179 -2.37 -21.92 -8.34
CA ASP A 179 -1.89 -20.61 -7.92
C ASP A 179 -2.26 -19.54 -8.96
N VAL A 180 -3.10 -18.61 -8.56
CA VAL A 180 -3.53 -17.49 -9.42
C VAL A 180 -2.42 -16.49 -9.74
N ASN A 181 -1.29 -16.56 -9.03
CA ASN A 181 -0.07 -15.77 -9.28
C ASN A 181 1.05 -16.61 -9.91
N GLY A 182 0.74 -17.81 -10.37
CA GLY A 182 1.65 -18.70 -11.08
C GLY A 182 1.84 -18.32 -12.55
N PRO A 183 1.65 -19.25 -13.50
CA PRO A 183 1.84 -18.99 -14.94
C PRO A 183 0.90 -17.94 -15.55
N MET A 184 -0.01 -17.36 -14.78
CA MET A 184 -0.93 -16.28 -15.17
C MET A 184 -1.80 -16.60 -16.39
N LEU A 185 -2.35 -17.80 -16.41
CA LEU A 185 -3.31 -18.25 -17.43
C LEU A 185 -4.74 -17.86 -17.02
N PRO A 186 -5.64 -17.63 -17.99
CA PRO A 186 -7.07 -17.51 -17.68
C PRO A 186 -7.59 -18.80 -17.04
N GLY A 187 -8.31 -18.69 -15.91
CA GLY A 187 -8.83 -19.84 -15.19
C GLY A 187 -9.46 -19.47 -13.87
N ALA A 188 -9.92 -20.48 -13.15
CA ALA A 188 -10.48 -20.32 -11.81
C ALA A 188 -9.51 -20.88 -10.76
N GLY A 189 -9.38 -20.19 -9.63
CA GLY A 189 -8.52 -20.60 -8.53
C GLY A 189 -8.81 -19.81 -7.27
N TYR A 190 -8.28 -20.28 -6.16
CA TYR A 190 -8.36 -19.53 -4.90
C TYR A 190 -7.43 -18.32 -4.95
N ILE A 191 -7.94 -17.16 -4.52
CA ILE A 191 -7.11 -15.97 -4.34
C ILE A 191 -6.06 -16.20 -3.25
N ASN A 192 -4.88 -15.62 -3.45
CA ASN A 192 -3.88 -15.57 -2.38
C ASN A 192 -4.14 -14.37 -1.48
N MET A 193 -3.69 -14.45 -0.23
CA MET A 193 -3.96 -13.43 0.78
C MET A 193 -2.69 -13.05 1.53
N ASN A 194 -2.52 -11.75 1.78
CA ASN A 194 -1.44 -11.22 2.62
C ASN A 194 -1.87 -11.24 4.10
N ILE A 195 -1.91 -12.45 4.65
CA ILE A 195 -2.27 -12.74 6.05
C ILE A 195 -1.14 -13.57 6.68
N ALA A 196 -0.67 -13.16 7.85
CA ALA A 196 0.38 -13.86 8.59
C ALA A 196 -0.10 -15.21 9.17
N PRO A 197 0.82 -16.10 9.59
CA PRO A 197 0.48 -17.40 10.17
C PRO A 197 -0.41 -17.31 11.42
N ASP A 198 -0.30 -16.24 12.21
CA ASP A 198 -1.12 -15.96 13.39
C ASP A 198 -2.54 -15.46 13.04
N GLY A 199 -2.86 -15.29 11.76
CA GLY A 199 -4.15 -14.84 11.28
C GLY A 199 -4.28 -13.32 11.15
N THR A 200 -3.24 -12.54 11.39
CA THR A 200 -3.29 -11.10 11.28
C THR A 200 -3.01 -10.59 9.85
N ARG A 201 -3.52 -9.41 9.55
CA ARG A 201 -3.22 -8.69 8.29
C ARG A 201 -1.74 -8.39 8.17
N VAL A 202 -1.17 -8.58 6.97
CA VAL A 202 0.14 -8.04 6.60
C VAL A 202 -0.06 -6.81 5.74
N SER A 203 0.07 -5.62 6.34
CA SER A 203 0.03 -4.33 5.64
C SER A 203 1.44 -3.90 5.20
N ALA A 204 1.54 -2.87 4.37
CA ALA A 204 2.83 -2.26 4.05
C ALA A 204 3.54 -1.70 5.30
N VAL A 205 2.77 -1.26 6.28
CA VAL A 205 3.34 -0.82 7.57
C VAL A 205 3.97 -1.99 8.32
N SER A 206 3.23 -3.08 8.52
CA SER A 206 3.76 -4.23 9.28
C SER A 206 4.94 -4.90 8.57
N ALA A 207 4.93 -4.91 7.24
CA ALA A 207 5.97 -5.53 6.43
C ALA A 207 7.25 -4.68 6.30
N PHE A 208 7.13 -3.37 6.13
CA PHE A 208 8.26 -2.50 5.77
C PHE A 208 8.52 -1.40 6.81
N LEU A 209 7.52 -0.57 7.10
CA LEU A 209 7.74 0.64 7.89
C LEU A 209 7.99 0.34 9.36
N ARG A 210 7.19 -0.52 9.98
CA ARG A 210 7.28 -0.85 11.40
C ARG A 210 8.66 -1.39 11.82
N PRO A 211 9.28 -2.34 11.11
CA PRO A 211 10.65 -2.77 11.39
C PRO A 211 11.68 -1.63 11.27
N ALA A 212 11.45 -0.67 10.38
CA ALA A 212 12.35 0.45 10.14
C ALA A 212 12.25 1.56 11.20
N LEU A 213 11.14 1.66 11.96
CA LEU A 213 10.93 2.73 12.95
C LEU A 213 11.92 2.74 14.11
N SER A 214 12.64 1.63 14.34
CA SER A 214 13.73 1.57 15.31
C SER A 214 14.96 2.38 14.90
N ARG A 215 15.09 2.73 13.60
CA ARG A 215 16.22 3.49 13.07
C ARG A 215 16.18 4.93 13.57
N PRO A 216 17.32 5.50 14.04
CA PRO A 216 17.37 6.87 14.57
C PRO A 216 17.14 7.94 13.50
N ASN A 217 17.40 7.62 12.23
CA ASN A 217 17.28 8.51 11.08
C ASN A 217 15.91 8.47 10.40
N LEU A 218 14.92 7.75 10.95
CA LEU A 218 13.54 7.72 10.46
C LEU A 218 12.61 8.36 11.48
N THR A 219 11.86 9.37 11.05
CA THR A 219 10.82 10.07 11.83
C THR A 219 9.46 9.87 11.16
N LEU A 220 8.45 9.46 11.91
CA LEU A 220 7.07 9.32 11.48
C LEU A 220 6.20 10.31 12.24
N LEU A 221 5.44 11.12 11.54
CA LEU A 221 4.42 12.03 12.10
C LEU A 221 3.04 11.56 11.66
N LEU A 222 2.20 11.22 12.62
CA LEU A 222 0.78 10.89 12.44
C LEU A 222 -0.10 12.09 12.73
N ASN A 223 -1.36 12.05 12.27
CA ASN A 223 -2.33 13.12 12.43
C ASN A 223 -1.77 14.48 11.96
N THR A 224 -0.91 14.45 10.95
CA THR A 224 -0.20 15.63 10.46
C THR A 224 -0.44 15.77 8.96
N LYS A 225 -0.97 16.91 8.54
CA LYS A 225 -1.25 17.20 7.13
C LYS A 225 -0.10 18.00 6.52
N VAL A 226 0.29 17.66 5.29
CA VAL A 226 0.99 18.60 4.41
C VAL A 226 -0.08 19.48 3.78
N VAL A 227 0.06 20.81 3.93
CA VAL A 227 -0.91 21.77 3.43
C VAL A 227 -0.35 22.66 2.33
N LYS A 228 0.94 22.61 2.09
CA LYS A 228 1.59 23.36 1.02
C LYS A 228 2.95 22.76 0.66
N LEU A 229 3.28 22.79 -0.63
CA LEU A 229 4.61 22.54 -1.15
C LEU A 229 5.29 23.88 -1.47
N ASN A 230 6.52 24.04 -1.02
CA ASN A 230 7.29 25.26 -1.27
C ASN A 230 8.37 24.99 -2.33
N PHE A 231 8.38 25.78 -3.38
CA PHE A 231 9.29 25.64 -4.53
C PHE A 231 10.31 26.77 -4.59
N LYS A 232 11.53 26.41 -5.06
CA LYS A 232 12.55 27.34 -5.51
C LYS A 232 12.84 27.04 -6.98
N GLY A 233 12.31 27.85 -7.88
CA GLY A 233 12.23 27.50 -9.30
C GLY A 233 11.34 26.28 -9.51
N THR A 234 11.84 25.24 -10.15
CA THR A 234 11.13 23.96 -10.39
C THR A 234 11.37 22.91 -9.28
N ARG A 235 12.24 23.18 -8.32
CA ARG A 235 12.57 22.25 -7.24
C ARG A 235 11.66 22.47 -6.03
N CYS A 236 10.98 21.43 -5.57
CA CYS A 236 10.31 21.42 -4.27
C CYS A 236 11.38 21.33 -3.17
N VAL A 237 11.48 22.35 -2.31
CA VAL A 237 12.52 22.45 -1.28
C VAL A 237 11.99 22.32 0.14
N ALA A 238 10.69 22.44 0.36
CA ALA A 238 10.10 22.32 1.68
C ALA A 238 8.61 21.95 1.61
N VAL A 239 8.10 21.45 2.72
CA VAL A 239 6.68 21.25 2.95
C VAL A 239 6.22 22.09 4.14
N LYS A 240 4.97 22.55 4.08
CA LYS A 240 4.29 23.15 5.23
C LYS A 240 3.41 22.10 5.87
N LEU A 241 3.71 21.76 7.12
CA LEU A 241 2.95 20.84 7.95
C LEU A 241 1.90 21.58 8.76
N MET A 242 0.78 20.92 9.03
CA MET A 242 -0.25 21.36 9.95
C MET A 242 -0.64 20.21 10.88
N LYS A 243 -0.54 20.44 12.19
CA LYS A 243 -0.99 19.53 13.25
C LYS A 243 -1.61 20.37 14.37
N ASP A 244 -2.84 20.05 14.78
CA ASP A 244 -3.56 20.73 15.85
C ASP A 244 -3.54 22.28 15.70
N ASP A 245 -3.82 22.76 14.47
CA ASP A 245 -3.75 24.17 14.04
C ASP A 245 -2.34 24.82 14.10
N ALA A 246 -1.35 24.13 14.60
CA ALA A 246 0.04 24.58 14.55
C ALA A 246 0.64 24.31 13.17
N VAL A 247 1.35 25.31 12.63
CA VAL A 247 1.96 25.25 11.30
C VAL A 247 3.47 25.30 11.43
N LYS A 248 4.18 24.40 10.69
CA LYS A 248 5.64 24.36 10.67
C LYS A 248 6.14 24.07 9.25
N ASP A 249 7.16 24.78 8.80
CA ASP A 249 7.87 24.48 7.56
C ASP A 249 9.04 23.53 7.85
N ILE A 250 9.16 22.50 7.03
CA ILE A 250 10.28 21.53 7.06
C ILE A 250 10.94 21.48 5.69
N THR A 251 12.25 21.61 5.66
CA THR A 251 13.05 21.62 4.43
C THR A 251 13.47 20.22 4.03
N ALA A 252 13.46 19.93 2.72
CA ALA A 252 14.05 18.73 2.13
C ALA A 252 15.38 19.09 1.44
N ASP A 253 16.46 18.47 1.90
CA ASP A 253 17.81 18.71 1.33
C ASP A 253 17.96 18.02 -0.03
N LYS A 254 17.32 16.86 -0.22
CA LYS A 254 17.35 16.10 -1.48
C LYS A 254 16.01 16.14 -2.20
N GLU A 255 14.94 15.58 -1.61
CA GLU A 255 13.67 15.43 -2.33
C GLU A 255 12.46 15.39 -1.41
N VAL A 256 11.32 15.92 -1.92
CA VAL A 256 9.98 15.70 -1.39
C VAL A 256 9.27 14.69 -2.28
N ILE A 257 8.87 13.56 -1.71
CA ILE A 257 8.24 12.45 -2.42
C ILE A 257 6.75 12.42 -2.07
N LEU A 258 5.89 12.61 -3.07
CA LEU A 258 4.44 12.55 -2.90
C LEU A 258 3.96 11.11 -3.08
N ALA A 259 3.72 10.42 -1.96
CA ALA A 259 3.21 9.05 -1.91
C ALA A 259 1.74 8.99 -1.43
N ALA A 260 1.07 10.15 -1.35
CA ALA A 260 -0.34 10.26 -1.04
C ALA A 260 -1.20 9.99 -2.28
N VAL A 261 -2.51 9.76 -2.06
CA VAL A 261 -3.46 9.54 -3.16
C VAL A 261 -3.51 10.76 -4.08
N PRO A 262 -3.47 10.59 -5.42
CA PRO A 262 -3.44 11.71 -6.38
C PRO A 262 -4.54 12.74 -6.19
N SER A 263 -5.77 12.31 -5.83
CA SER A 263 -6.90 13.21 -5.58
C SER A 263 -6.68 14.14 -4.36
N ILE A 264 -5.84 13.74 -3.41
CA ILE A 264 -5.48 14.54 -2.23
C ILE A 264 -4.24 15.36 -2.55
N THR A 265 -3.28 14.80 -3.28
CA THR A 265 -2.04 15.46 -3.68
C THR A 265 -2.28 16.67 -4.58
N ALA A 266 -3.31 16.66 -5.41
CA ALA A 266 -3.69 17.78 -6.28
C ALA A 266 -4.21 19.01 -5.52
N SER A 267 -4.38 18.91 -4.20
CA SER A 267 -4.84 20.00 -3.34
C SER A 267 -3.70 20.80 -2.69
N PHE A 268 -2.43 20.43 -2.95
CA PHE A 268 -1.24 21.07 -2.34
C PHE A 268 -0.71 22.28 -3.11
#